data_98d94f9bf5585824ee698a2fb90b4bc1
#
_entry.id   98d94f9bf5585824ee698a2fb90b4bc1
#
_cell.length_a   1.000
_cell.length_b   1.000
_cell.length_c   1.000
_cell.angle_alpha   90.00
_cell.angle_beta   90.00
_cell.angle_gamma   90.00
#
_symmetry.space_group_name_H-M   'P 1'
#
loop_
_entity.id
_entity.type
_entity.pdbx_description
1 polymer ?
#
loop_
_entity_poly.entity_id
_entity_poly.type
_entity_poly.pdbx_seq_one_letter_code
_entity_poly.pdbx_strand_id
1 'polypeptide(L)'
;MSVFTQNVNDPALCIVRTGRGERVSQELAGLLNPVDPATFHRFLLRANADVELHYHDVDEYWWFTEGNPKVTLRSPAGVVKEFALEPGDMVACVRGVEHTLRADHQLVYYQFSSVPTGGERQGHLTRQVTTNAGVGDLAPRKRRPG
;
A
#
# COMPACT_ATOMS: atom_id res chain seq x y z
N MET A 1 -3.93 -29.35 6.89
CA MET A 1 -3.52 -28.49 6.23
C MET A 1 -2.93 -27.34 6.94
N SER A 2 -2.15 -26.77 6.35
CA SER A 2 -1.34 -25.78 6.99
C SER A 2 -2.01 -24.43 7.02
N VAL A 3 -1.94 -23.76 8.14
CA VAL A 3 -2.40 -22.40 8.24
C VAL A 3 -1.60 -21.45 7.38
N PHE A 4 -0.44 -21.87 6.91
CA PHE A 4 0.41 -21.00 6.10
C PHE A 4 -0.17 -20.72 4.73
N THR A 5 -0.99 -21.59 4.20
CA THR A 5 -1.58 -21.36 2.90
C THR A 5 -2.63 -20.27 2.93
N GLN A 6 -3.19 -19.96 4.08
CA GLN A 6 -4.22 -18.93 4.17
C GLN A 6 -3.67 -17.54 3.93
N ASN A 7 -2.38 -17.33 4.18
CA ASN A 7 -1.79 -16.01 4.07
C ASN A 7 -1.12 -15.75 2.73
N VAL A 8 -0.96 -16.78 1.93
CA VAL A 8 -0.23 -16.68 0.68
C VAL A 8 -1.01 -15.89 -0.35
N ASN A 9 -2.32 -15.98 -0.29
CA ASN A 9 -3.20 -15.42 -1.30
C ASN A 9 -4.09 -14.31 -0.78
N ASP A 10 -3.61 -13.51 0.16
CA ASP A 10 -4.37 -12.35 0.60
C ASP A 10 -4.41 -11.33 -0.55
N PRO A 11 -5.59 -11.05 -1.12
CA PRO A 11 -5.68 -10.14 -2.25
C PRO A 11 -5.28 -8.71 -1.92
N ALA A 12 -5.26 -8.34 -0.64
CA ALA A 12 -4.82 -7.02 -0.21
C ALA A 12 -3.30 -6.89 -0.15
N LEU A 13 -2.57 -7.99 -0.29
CA LEU A 13 -1.10 -8.01 -0.20
C LEU A 13 -0.50 -8.48 -1.52
N CYS A 14 -0.77 -7.76 -2.59
CA CYS A 14 -0.22 -8.11 -3.90
C CYS A 14 0.04 -6.87 -4.72
N ILE A 15 0.82 -7.03 -5.77
CA ILE A 15 1.04 -5.98 -6.76
C ILE A 15 0.35 -6.38 -8.06
N VAL A 16 0.19 -5.42 -8.95
CA VAL A 16 -0.42 -5.64 -10.26
C VAL A 16 0.60 -5.26 -11.33
N ARG A 17 0.95 -6.20 -12.18
CA ARG A 17 1.94 -5.97 -13.25
C ARG A 17 1.26 -5.34 -14.47
N THR A 18 0.75 -4.14 -14.30
CA THR A 18 0.01 -3.45 -15.35
C THR A 18 0.85 -3.21 -16.61
N GLY A 19 2.16 -3.03 -16.45
CA GLY A 19 3.06 -2.91 -17.60
C GLY A 19 3.15 -4.17 -18.44
N ARG A 20 2.74 -5.31 -17.89
CA ARG A 20 2.69 -6.59 -18.59
C ARG A 20 1.26 -6.97 -18.99
N GLY A 21 0.32 -6.05 -18.85
CA GLY A 21 -1.07 -6.28 -19.22
C GLY A 21 -1.94 -6.88 -18.11
N GLU A 22 -1.41 -7.06 -16.90
CA GLU A 22 -2.24 -7.51 -15.78
C GLU A 22 -3.26 -6.46 -15.39
N ARG A 23 -4.38 -6.93 -14.93
CA ARG A 23 -5.44 -6.09 -14.38
C ARG A 23 -5.60 -6.40 -12.89
N VAL A 24 -6.21 -5.48 -12.17
CA VAL A 24 -6.60 -5.74 -10.80
C VAL A 24 -7.51 -6.97 -10.78
N SER A 25 -7.20 -7.93 -9.91
CA SER A 25 -8.02 -9.14 -9.79
C SER A 25 -9.40 -8.79 -9.24
N GLN A 26 -10.37 -9.68 -9.49
CA GLN A 26 -11.71 -9.47 -8.96
C GLN A 26 -11.71 -9.47 -7.43
N GLU A 27 -10.90 -10.31 -6.83
CA GLU A 27 -10.76 -10.37 -5.37
C GLU A 27 -10.26 -9.06 -4.79
N LEU A 28 -9.23 -8.48 -5.40
CA LEU A 28 -8.73 -7.19 -4.96
C LEU A 28 -9.74 -6.08 -5.26
N ALA A 29 -10.32 -6.08 -6.44
CA ALA A 29 -11.31 -5.06 -6.83
C ALA A 29 -12.50 -5.03 -5.86
N GLY A 30 -12.90 -6.18 -5.35
CA GLY A 30 -13.99 -6.27 -4.39
C GLY A 30 -13.67 -5.63 -3.04
N LEU A 31 -12.41 -5.37 -2.76
CA LEU A 31 -11.98 -4.71 -1.51
C LEU A 31 -11.89 -3.19 -1.66
N LEU A 32 -11.91 -2.68 -2.88
CA LEU A 32 -11.58 -1.28 -3.14
C LEU A 32 -12.83 -0.43 -3.24
N ASN A 33 -12.74 0.80 -2.72
CA ASN A 33 -13.77 1.81 -2.89
C ASN A 33 -13.62 2.50 -4.26
N PRO A 34 -14.63 3.22 -4.72
CA PRO A 34 -14.51 3.98 -5.95
C PRO A 34 -13.35 4.98 -5.90
N VAL A 35 -12.63 5.10 -7.00
CA VAL A 35 -11.53 6.05 -7.12
C VAL A 35 -12.06 7.47 -7.14
N ASP A 36 -11.37 8.35 -6.44
CA ASP A 36 -11.61 9.79 -6.51
C ASP A 36 -10.63 10.39 -7.52
N PRO A 37 -11.08 10.73 -8.73
CA PRO A 37 -10.15 11.21 -9.75
C PRO A 37 -9.48 12.54 -9.41
N ALA A 38 -10.03 13.30 -8.50
CA ALA A 38 -9.41 14.57 -8.10
C ALA A 38 -8.10 14.36 -7.32
N THR A 39 -7.82 13.15 -6.88
CA THR A 39 -6.59 12.85 -6.13
C THR A 39 -5.42 12.50 -7.03
N PHE A 40 -5.64 12.32 -8.32
CA PHE A 40 -4.61 11.87 -9.24
C PHE A 40 -3.51 12.92 -9.39
N HIS A 41 -2.26 12.53 -9.17
CA HIS A 41 -1.12 13.42 -9.34
C HIS A 41 0.15 12.62 -9.60
N ARG A 42 1.14 13.28 -10.17
CA ARG A 42 2.46 12.72 -10.41
C ARG A 42 3.35 13.04 -9.21
N PHE A 43 4.09 12.06 -8.77
CA PHE A 43 4.99 12.19 -7.62
C PHE A 43 6.41 11.80 -8.01
N LEU A 44 7.37 12.56 -7.50
CA LEU A 44 8.78 12.26 -7.68
C LEU A 44 9.38 12.03 -6.30
N LEU A 45 9.89 10.82 -6.07
CA LEU A 45 10.51 10.47 -4.80
C LEU A 45 12.02 10.35 -5.01
N ARG A 46 12.77 11.10 -4.23
CA ARG A 46 14.23 11.08 -4.33
C ARG A 46 14.80 9.73 -3.89
N ALA A 47 16.00 9.43 -4.39
CA ALA A 47 16.71 8.21 -3.99
C ALA A 47 16.88 8.16 -2.47
N ASN A 48 16.75 6.97 -1.93
CA ASN A 48 16.95 6.68 -0.51
C ASN A 48 16.06 7.49 0.44
N ALA A 49 14.90 7.94 -0.04
CA ALA A 49 13.95 8.62 0.83
C ALA A 49 13.46 7.65 1.91
N ASP A 50 13.30 8.17 3.11
CA ASP A 50 12.83 7.39 4.25
C ASP A 50 11.32 7.58 4.38
N VAL A 51 10.57 6.57 3.99
CA VAL A 51 9.11 6.60 4.04
C VAL A 51 8.67 5.69 5.16
N GLU A 52 8.03 6.27 6.17
CA GLU A 52 7.53 5.51 7.31
C GLU A 52 6.44 4.53 6.88
N LEU A 53 6.44 3.35 7.46
CA LEU A 53 5.35 2.39 7.27
C LEU A 53 4.07 2.98 7.86
N HIS A 54 3.05 3.13 7.04
CA HIS A 54 1.82 3.81 7.41
C HIS A 54 0.64 3.26 6.62
N TYR A 55 -0.56 3.64 7.01
CA TYR A 55 -1.76 3.28 6.27
C TYR A 55 -2.70 4.49 6.20
N HIS A 56 -3.73 4.35 5.40
CA HIS A 56 -4.76 5.36 5.23
C HIS A 56 -6.15 4.74 5.41
N ASP A 57 -7.13 5.59 5.59
CA ASP A 57 -8.53 5.21 5.57
C ASP A 57 -9.12 5.25 4.15
N VAL A 58 -8.28 5.43 3.17
CA VAL A 58 -8.62 5.33 1.75
C VAL A 58 -7.71 4.30 1.11
N ASP A 59 -8.13 3.79 -0.04
CA ASP A 59 -7.28 2.95 -0.85
C ASP A 59 -6.33 3.86 -1.62
N GLU A 60 -5.05 3.57 -1.59
CA GLU A 60 -4.07 4.40 -2.26
C GLU A 60 -3.39 3.59 -3.36
N TYR A 61 -3.24 4.19 -4.54
CA TYR A 61 -2.66 3.54 -5.69
C TYR A 61 -1.35 4.21 -6.04
N TRP A 62 -0.33 3.40 -6.34
CA TRP A 62 0.94 3.85 -6.85
C TRP A 62 1.20 3.15 -8.19
N TRP A 63 1.26 3.91 -9.24
CA TRP A 63 1.59 3.39 -10.56
C TRP A 63 2.95 3.93 -10.97
N PHE A 64 3.94 3.04 -10.99
CA PHE A 64 5.33 3.43 -11.19
C PHE A 64 5.66 3.52 -12.67
N THR A 65 6.19 4.66 -13.09
CA THR A 65 6.59 4.88 -14.48
C THR A 65 8.09 4.91 -14.63
N GLU A 66 8.85 5.12 -13.54
CA GLU A 66 10.31 5.18 -13.61
C GLU A 66 10.87 4.70 -12.28
N GLY A 67 11.89 3.83 -12.38
CA GLY A 67 12.59 3.29 -11.22
C GLY A 67 12.13 1.89 -10.82
N ASN A 68 12.84 1.33 -9.86
CA ASN A 68 12.63 -0.04 -9.39
C ASN A 68 12.46 -0.05 -7.88
N PRO A 69 11.28 0.29 -7.37
CA PRO A 69 11.08 0.36 -5.93
C PRO A 69 10.90 -1.02 -5.32
N LYS A 70 11.20 -1.11 -4.03
CA LYS A 70 10.73 -2.17 -3.16
C LYS A 70 9.57 -1.65 -2.36
N VAL A 71 8.47 -2.38 -2.38
CA VAL A 71 7.27 -2.03 -1.65
C VAL A 71 7.01 -3.06 -0.57
N THR A 72 6.75 -2.62 0.64
CA THR A 72 6.37 -3.48 1.75
C THR A 72 4.92 -3.22 2.10
N LEU A 73 4.15 -4.29 2.22
CA LEU A 73 2.76 -4.25 2.66
C LEU A 73 2.62 -5.07 3.92
N ARG A 74 1.86 -4.56 4.88
CA ARG A 74 1.57 -5.28 6.13
C ARG A 74 0.08 -5.22 6.41
N SER A 75 -0.55 -6.37 6.49
CA SER A 75 -1.99 -6.46 6.77
C SER A 75 -2.30 -6.09 8.23
N PRO A 76 -3.55 -5.77 8.56
CA PRO A 76 -3.93 -5.56 9.95
C PRO A 76 -3.65 -6.77 10.85
N ALA A 77 -3.66 -7.98 10.29
CA ALA A 77 -3.28 -9.18 11.02
C ALA A 77 -1.77 -9.33 11.14
N GLY A 78 -1.00 -8.45 10.50
CA GLY A 78 0.44 -8.40 10.62
C GLY A 78 1.22 -9.26 9.65
N VAL A 79 0.56 -9.81 8.66
CA VAL A 79 1.27 -10.52 7.59
C VAL A 79 2.01 -9.51 6.74
N VAL A 80 3.31 -9.73 6.54
CA VAL A 80 4.17 -8.82 5.80
C VAL A 80 4.57 -9.46 4.48
N LYS A 81 4.48 -8.67 3.40
CA LYS A 81 5.02 -9.08 2.10
C LYS A 81 5.82 -7.93 1.50
N GLU A 82 6.91 -8.28 0.86
CA GLU A 82 7.77 -7.33 0.17
C GLU A 82 7.83 -7.69 -1.31
N PHE A 83 7.78 -6.67 -2.16
CA PHE A 83 7.77 -6.85 -3.61
C PHE A 83 8.83 -5.96 -4.24
N ALA A 84 9.53 -6.49 -5.24
CA ALA A 84 10.39 -5.70 -6.10
C ALA A 84 9.59 -5.36 -7.36
N LEU A 85 9.44 -4.08 -7.64
CA LEU A 85 8.65 -3.61 -8.76
C LEU A 85 9.54 -3.12 -9.90
N GLU A 86 8.97 -3.08 -11.08
CA GLU A 86 9.59 -2.54 -12.27
C GLU A 86 8.67 -1.48 -12.89
N PRO A 87 9.19 -0.62 -13.79
CA PRO A 87 8.34 0.37 -14.44
C PRO A 87 7.11 -0.28 -15.09
N GLY A 88 5.96 0.33 -14.89
CA GLY A 88 4.68 -0.20 -15.34
C GLY A 88 3.91 -0.96 -14.30
N ASP A 89 4.53 -1.30 -13.18
CA ASP A 89 3.83 -2.00 -12.09
C ASP A 89 3.01 -1.03 -11.25
N MET A 90 1.94 -1.55 -10.66
CA MET A 90 1.05 -0.79 -9.78
C MET A 90 0.85 -1.52 -8.47
N VAL A 91 0.69 -0.75 -7.40
CA VAL A 91 0.26 -1.26 -6.10
C VAL A 91 -1.06 -0.59 -5.75
N ALA A 92 -2.03 -1.37 -5.34
CA ALA A 92 -3.26 -0.86 -4.75
C ALA A 92 -3.21 -1.14 -3.25
N CYS A 93 -2.91 -0.12 -2.47
CA CYS A 93 -2.82 -0.25 -1.03
C CYS A 93 -4.21 -0.12 -0.43
N VAL A 94 -4.80 -1.24 -0.08
CA VAL A 94 -6.15 -1.27 0.49
C VAL A 94 -6.19 -0.53 1.82
N ARG A 95 -7.28 0.16 2.11
CA ARG A 95 -7.48 0.84 3.40
C ARG A 95 -7.08 -0.08 4.55
N GLY A 96 -6.34 0.47 5.51
CA GLY A 96 -5.92 -0.28 6.67
C GLY A 96 -4.68 -1.14 6.46
N VAL A 97 -4.27 -1.36 5.24
CA VAL A 97 -3.01 -2.07 4.95
C VAL A 97 -1.87 -1.08 5.04
N GLU A 98 -0.92 -1.37 5.90
CA GLU A 98 0.26 -0.52 6.00
C GLU A 98 1.17 -0.72 4.81
N HIS A 99 1.77 0.36 4.36
CA HIS A 99 2.61 0.34 3.17
C HIS A 99 3.78 1.30 3.31
N THR A 100 4.87 0.95 2.67
CA THR A 100 6.03 1.81 2.49
C THR A 100 6.77 1.41 1.23
N LEU A 101 7.64 2.26 0.77
CA LEU A 101 8.45 1.99 -0.40
C LEU A 101 9.83 2.61 -0.23
N ARG A 102 10.79 2.04 -0.95
CA ARG A 102 12.15 2.57 -0.99
C ARG A 102 12.80 2.21 -2.31
N ALA A 103 13.78 2.99 -2.70
CA ALA A 103 14.59 2.70 -3.86
C ALA A 103 15.96 3.37 -3.75
N ASP A 104 16.94 2.77 -4.42
CA ASP A 104 18.30 3.32 -4.45
C ASP A 104 18.43 4.48 -5.43
N HIS A 105 17.47 4.64 -6.32
CA HIS A 105 17.42 5.67 -7.34
C HIS A 105 16.09 6.40 -7.27
N GLN A 106 16.01 7.54 -7.94
CA GLN A 106 14.81 8.31 -8.00
C GLN A 106 13.66 7.52 -8.60
N LEU A 107 12.47 7.71 -8.03
CA LEU A 107 11.22 7.11 -8.54
C LEU A 107 10.33 8.20 -9.11
N VAL A 108 9.62 7.85 -10.17
CA VAL A 108 8.51 8.66 -10.67
C VAL A 108 7.30 7.76 -10.72
N TYR A 109 6.22 8.21 -10.12
CA TYR A 109 4.97 7.44 -10.12
C TYR A 109 3.76 8.36 -10.05
N TYR A 110 2.64 7.83 -10.47
CA TYR A 110 1.36 8.49 -10.29
C TYR A 110 0.70 7.92 -9.05
N GLN A 111 0.11 8.81 -8.26
CA GLN A 111 -0.57 8.45 -7.04
C GLN A 111 -2.00 8.95 -7.13
N PHE A 112 -2.92 8.11 -6.72
CA PHE A 112 -4.32 8.48 -6.61
C PHE A 112 -4.96 7.62 -5.53
N SER A 113 -6.15 7.98 -5.10
CA SER A 113 -6.80 7.27 -4.01
C SER A 113 -8.30 7.20 -4.19
N SER A 114 -8.90 6.33 -3.41
CA SER A 114 -10.34 6.17 -3.38
C SER A 114 -11.01 7.28 -2.58
N VAL A 115 -12.33 7.33 -2.67
CA VAL A 115 -13.13 8.07 -1.69
C VAL A 115 -13.00 7.38 -0.33
N PRO A 116 -13.04 8.13 0.77
CA PRO A 116 -13.00 7.53 2.10
C PRO A 116 -14.33 6.88 2.45
N THR A 117 -14.27 5.84 3.28
CA THR A 117 -15.47 5.14 3.71
C THR A 117 -16.28 5.99 4.69
N GLY A 118 -15.62 6.72 5.56
CA GLY A 118 -16.25 7.48 6.63
C GLY A 118 -16.46 8.97 6.36
N GLY A 119 -16.29 9.41 5.13
CA GLY A 119 -16.53 10.81 4.77
C GLY A 119 -15.30 11.68 4.72
N GLU A 120 -14.45 11.69 5.72
CA GLU A 120 -13.25 12.53 5.76
C GLU A 120 -11.99 11.70 5.72
N ARG A 121 -10.98 12.22 5.03
CA ARG A 121 -9.67 11.59 4.99
C ARG A 121 -8.93 11.84 6.29
N GLN A 122 -8.39 10.78 6.88
CA GLN A 122 -7.67 10.85 8.15
C GLN A 122 -6.18 11.16 7.99
N GLY A 123 -5.65 11.12 6.80
CA GLY A 123 -4.23 11.32 6.55
C GLY A 123 -3.41 10.07 6.83
N HIS A 124 -2.17 10.26 7.20
CA HIS A 124 -1.27 9.15 7.51
C HIS A 124 -1.55 8.61 8.90
N LEU A 125 -1.74 7.31 8.99
CA LEU A 125 -1.96 6.60 10.24
C LEU A 125 -0.87 5.57 10.42
N THR A 126 -0.45 5.35 11.66
CA THR A 126 0.55 4.32 11.96
C THR A 126 0.01 3.39 13.04
N ARG A 127 0.47 2.15 13.02
CA ARG A 127 0.14 1.18 14.05
C ARG A 127 1.34 0.91 14.92
N GLN A 128 1.08 0.86 16.21
CA GLN A 128 2.12 0.53 17.14
C GLN A 128 2.16 -0.98 17.30
N VAL A 129 3.31 -1.57 17.09
CA VAL A 129 3.48 -3.01 17.27
C VAL A 129 3.95 -3.23 18.68
N THR A 130 3.20 -4.01 19.45
CA THR A 130 3.63 -4.40 20.79
C THR A 130 4.58 -5.59 20.70
N THR A 131 5.59 -5.60 21.54
CA THR A 131 6.69 -6.53 21.41
C THR A 131 6.29 -7.99 21.54
N ASN A 132 5.26 -8.31 22.30
CA ASN A 132 4.91 -9.70 22.55
C ASN A 132 3.60 -10.13 21.92
N ALA A 133 2.95 -9.23 21.27
CA ALA A 133 1.65 -9.53 20.78
C ALA A 133 1.76 -9.97 19.38
N GLY A 134 2.12 -10.60 18.86
CA GLY A 134 2.00 -10.80 17.47
C GLY A 134 1.41 -9.60 16.83
N VAL A 135 1.39 -9.66 15.64
CA VAL A 135 1.06 -8.56 14.78
C VAL A 135 -0.43 -8.29 14.70
N GLY A 136 -1.27 -9.11 15.32
CA GLY A 136 -2.71 -8.86 15.34
C GLY A 136 -3.14 -7.73 16.26
N ASP A 137 -2.29 -7.34 17.22
CA ASP A 137 -2.64 -6.33 18.20
C ASP A 137 -2.06 -4.98 17.87
N LEU A 138 -2.30 -4.53 16.69
CA LEU A 138 -1.81 -3.23 16.25
C LEU A 138 -2.85 -2.16 16.54
N ALA A 139 -2.44 -1.13 17.25
CA ALA A 139 -3.31 -0.01 17.55
C ALA A 139 -3.04 1.11 16.56
N PRO A 140 -4.07 1.68 15.95
CA PRO A 140 -3.88 2.80 15.06
C PRO A 140 -3.42 4.04 15.82
N ARG A 141 -2.52 4.79 15.20
CA ARG A 141 -2.03 6.03 15.77
C ARG A 141 -1.93 7.06 14.64
N LYS A 142 -2.62 8.16 14.81
CA LYS A 142 -2.62 9.20 13.81
C LYS A 142 -1.27 9.91 13.80
N ARG A 143 -0.71 10.09 12.62
CA ARG A 143 0.54 10.79 12.46
C ARG A 143 0.31 12.29 12.57
N ARG A 144 1.26 12.99 13.16
CA ARG A 144 1.20 14.44 13.21
C ARG A 144 1.25 15.03 11.81
N PRO A 145 0.43 16.06 11.56
CA PRO A 145 0.61 16.85 10.35
C PRO A 145 1.97 17.50 10.42
N GLY A 146 2.70 17.43 9.34
CA GLY A 146 4.01 17.98 9.44
C GLY A 146 4.61 18.43 8.27
#